data_916e1a6f056a4d3db4a36c5cef257dc5
#
_entry.id   916e1a6f056a4d3db4a36c5cef257dc5
#
_cell.length_a   1.000
_cell.length_b   1.000
_cell.length_c   1.000
_cell.angle_alpha   90.00
_cell.angle_beta   90.00
_cell.angle_gamma   90.00
#
_symmetry.space_group_name_H-M   'P 1'
#
loop_
_entity.id
_entity.type
_entity.pdbx_description
1 polymer ?
#
loop_
_entity_poly.entity_id
_entity_poly.type
_entity_poly.pdbx_seq_one_letter_code
_entity_poly.pdbx_strand_id
1 'polypeptide(L)'
;MNYIRVCEQKNTMSKNKSVFSLESGYKPMGDQPTAISELVAGVLDNRKSQVLLGVTGSGKTFTMANVIQELSRPAMIMAPNKILAAQLYTEMKSFFPHNHVEYFVSFYDYYQPEAYVPTTDTYIDKDASINEQLDRMRHSATRAMLEEKDVIVVSSVSSIYGIGSPEQYSEMKVALHTGDKISEKDVMRALVDIQYKRNDVAFARGDFRVRGDSLDIFPSHSQDRGWKLSFFGDEIDEIWEFDTLTGAKLQKLDRIVVYPNTHYATPMPSIIQALYNIREDLDERLKYFHDNMKYVEEQRLRERVNFDIEMMESTGTCHGIENYSRYLTGRLPGQPPPTLFEYLPKDAILFIDESHVTVPQIGAM
;
A
#
# COMPACT_ATOMS: atom_id res chain seq x y z
N MET A 1 -48.57 -23.41 35.74
CA MET A 1 -47.47 -22.61 36.34
C MET A 1 -46.17 -23.35 36.09
N ASN A 2 -45.50 -23.04 35.00
CA ASN A 2 -44.19 -23.58 34.70
C ASN A 2 -43.23 -22.39 34.57
N TYR A 3 -42.38 -22.22 35.56
CA TYR A 3 -41.28 -21.26 35.55
C TYR A 3 -40.16 -21.77 34.65
N ILE A 4 -39.90 -21.07 33.53
CA ILE A 4 -38.70 -21.24 32.73
C ILE A 4 -37.58 -20.43 33.40
N ARG A 5 -36.60 -21.14 33.98
CA ARG A 5 -35.31 -20.54 34.41
C ARG A 5 -34.53 -20.14 33.16
N VAL A 6 -34.38 -18.87 32.95
CA VAL A 6 -33.36 -18.33 32.01
C VAL A 6 -32.00 -18.52 32.69
N CYS A 7 -31.18 -19.43 32.16
CA CYS A 7 -29.77 -19.51 32.50
C CYS A 7 -29.07 -18.26 31.94
N GLU A 8 -28.68 -17.34 32.79
CA GLU A 8 -27.66 -16.37 32.49
C GLU A 8 -26.33 -17.10 32.23
N GLN A 9 -26.04 -17.38 30.96
CA GLN A 9 -24.67 -17.69 30.56
C GLN A 9 -23.87 -16.39 30.63
N LYS A 10 -23.16 -16.16 31.73
CA LYS A 10 -22.04 -15.24 31.80
C LYS A 10 -21.00 -15.72 30.78
N ASN A 11 -20.98 -15.07 29.61
CA ASN A 11 -19.89 -15.20 28.65
C ASN A 11 -18.64 -14.62 29.32
N THR A 12 -17.91 -15.43 30.05
CA THR A 12 -16.54 -15.17 30.45
C THR A 12 -15.71 -15.27 29.18
N MET A 13 -15.61 -14.15 28.40
CA MET A 13 -14.57 -14.02 27.40
C MET A 13 -13.23 -14.24 28.10
N SER A 14 -12.56 -15.34 27.76
CA SER A 14 -11.14 -15.49 28.05
C SER A 14 -10.46 -14.23 27.50
N LYS A 15 -9.76 -13.48 28.33
CA LYS A 15 -8.90 -12.37 27.91
C LYS A 15 -7.80 -12.97 27.04
N ASN A 16 -8.06 -13.18 25.76
CA ASN A 16 -6.98 -13.37 24.80
C ASN A 16 -6.08 -12.14 24.92
N LYS A 17 -4.80 -12.37 25.16
CA LYS A 17 -3.82 -11.30 25.25
C LYS A 17 -3.91 -10.51 23.94
N SER A 18 -4.19 -9.19 24.04
CA SER A 18 -4.26 -8.33 22.85
C SER A 18 -2.97 -8.45 22.04
N VAL A 19 -3.08 -8.44 20.71
CA VAL A 19 -1.91 -8.40 19.81
C VAL A 19 -1.29 -7.00 19.82
N PHE A 20 -2.05 -5.97 20.23
CA PHE A 20 -1.54 -4.62 20.41
C PHE A 20 -1.07 -4.40 21.85
N SER A 21 0.02 -3.64 22.03
CA SER A 21 0.59 -3.27 23.31
C SER A 21 0.63 -1.75 23.42
N LEU A 22 -0.43 -1.19 24.03
CA LEU A 22 -0.52 0.26 24.28
C LEU A 22 0.42 0.64 25.42
N GLU A 23 1.38 1.52 25.14
CA GLU A 23 2.27 2.12 26.11
C GLU A 23 1.96 3.61 26.27
N SER A 24 1.57 4.03 27.48
CA SER A 24 1.25 5.43 27.73
C SER A 24 1.47 5.77 29.20
N GLY A 25 2.00 6.96 29.46
CA GLY A 25 2.00 7.55 30.80
C GLY A 25 0.63 8.06 31.23
N TYR A 26 -0.35 8.08 30.32
CA TYR A 26 -1.70 8.56 30.59
C TYR A 26 -2.65 7.40 30.93
N LYS A 27 -3.71 7.73 31.68
CA LYS A 27 -4.85 6.82 31.90
C LYS A 27 -6.13 7.53 31.39
N PRO A 28 -7.11 6.77 30.90
CA PRO A 28 -8.40 7.33 30.51
C PRO A 28 -9.04 8.11 31.68
N MET A 29 -9.46 9.35 31.43
CA MET A 29 -10.03 10.25 32.45
C MET A 29 -11.31 10.93 31.96
N GLY A 30 -12.10 11.45 32.88
CA GLY A 30 -13.37 12.11 32.54
C GLY A 30 -14.32 11.16 31.85
N ASP A 31 -14.83 11.53 30.67
CA ASP A 31 -15.78 10.74 29.89
C ASP A 31 -15.10 9.69 29.01
N GLN A 32 -13.77 9.67 28.92
CA GLN A 32 -13.02 8.73 28.05
C GLN A 32 -13.32 7.24 28.36
N PRO A 33 -13.35 6.77 29.65
CA PRO A 33 -13.66 5.39 29.95
C PRO A 33 -15.02 4.96 29.43
N THR A 34 -16.04 5.79 29.54
CA THR A 34 -17.39 5.56 29.05
C THR A 34 -17.40 5.50 27.52
N ALA A 35 -16.78 6.49 26.86
CA ALA A 35 -16.67 6.55 25.41
C ALA A 35 -15.96 5.31 24.82
N ILE A 36 -14.85 4.86 25.43
CA ILE A 36 -14.14 3.66 25.02
C ILE A 36 -15.05 2.45 25.12
N SER A 37 -15.71 2.24 26.27
CA SER A 37 -16.61 1.12 26.49
C SER A 37 -17.78 1.08 25.49
N GLU A 38 -18.39 2.24 25.22
CA GLU A 38 -19.52 2.35 24.28
C GLU A 38 -19.08 2.10 22.84
N LEU A 39 -17.92 2.63 22.42
CA LEU A 39 -17.37 2.40 21.08
C LEU A 39 -17.02 0.92 20.88
N VAL A 40 -16.35 0.29 21.84
CA VAL A 40 -16.03 -1.13 21.81
C VAL A 40 -17.28 -2.00 21.73
N ALA A 41 -18.27 -1.73 22.61
CA ALA A 41 -19.55 -2.44 22.59
C ALA A 41 -20.26 -2.29 21.24
N GLY A 42 -20.27 -1.07 20.67
CA GLY A 42 -20.87 -0.82 19.37
C GLY A 42 -20.23 -1.59 18.22
N VAL A 43 -18.88 -1.74 18.23
CA VAL A 43 -18.19 -2.57 17.24
C VAL A 43 -18.51 -4.06 17.42
N LEU A 44 -18.57 -4.54 18.65
CA LEU A 44 -18.93 -5.93 18.95
C LEU A 44 -20.42 -6.24 18.60
N ASP A 45 -21.29 -5.25 18.70
CA ASP A 45 -22.68 -5.32 18.27
C ASP A 45 -22.87 -5.14 16.75
N ASN A 46 -21.76 -5.07 15.99
CA ASN A 46 -21.75 -4.84 14.53
C ASN A 46 -22.46 -3.55 14.08
N ARG A 47 -22.39 -2.48 14.89
CA ARG A 47 -22.86 -1.17 14.45
C ARG A 47 -22.02 -0.66 13.28
N LYS A 48 -22.71 -0.25 12.20
CA LYS A 48 -22.02 0.17 10.95
C LYS A 48 -21.17 1.43 11.13
N SER A 49 -21.62 2.36 12.00
CA SER A 49 -20.91 3.60 12.24
C SER A 49 -21.21 4.12 13.65
N GLN A 50 -20.24 4.80 14.23
CA GLN A 50 -20.32 5.48 15.51
C GLN A 50 -19.61 6.82 15.41
N VAL A 51 -20.00 7.80 16.19
CA VAL A 51 -19.39 9.15 16.19
C VAL A 51 -18.89 9.45 17.59
N LEU A 52 -17.58 9.75 17.68
CA LEU A 52 -16.96 10.31 18.88
C LEU A 52 -16.87 11.83 18.70
N LEU A 53 -17.66 12.56 19.45
CA LEU A 53 -17.63 14.03 19.45
C LEU A 53 -16.81 14.53 20.64
N GLY A 54 -15.79 15.34 20.37
CA GLY A 54 -14.97 15.93 21.42
C GLY A 54 -14.24 17.17 20.91
N VAL A 55 -14.06 18.14 21.79
CA VAL A 55 -13.30 19.36 21.48
C VAL A 55 -11.82 19.03 21.23
N THR A 56 -11.09 19.97 20.62
CA THR A 56 -9.63 19.84 20.46
C THR A 56 -8.98 19.70 21.85
N GLY A 57 -8.02 18.76 21.95
CA GLY A 57 -7.36 18.49 23.21
C GLY A 57 -8.12 17.57 24.20
N SER A 58 -9.31 17.08 23.85
CA SER A 58 -10.07 16.14 24.72
C SER A 58 -9.48 14.72 24.75
N GLY A 59 -8.38 14.46 24.02
CA GLY A 59 -7.73 13.14 23.98
C GLY A 59 -8.43 12.14 23.07
N LYS A 60 -9.07 12.58 21.98
CA LYS A 60 -9.69 11.68 20.97
C LYS A 60 -8.73 10.63 20.45
N THR A 61 -7.46 11.01 20.14
CA THR A 61 -6.42 10.09 19.67
C THR A 61 -6.11 9.00 20.72
N PHE A 62 -6.04 9.38 21.98
CA PHE A 62 -5.84 8.43 23.07
C PHE A 62 -7.05 7.50 23.28
N THR A 63 -8.26 8.02 23.07
CA THR A 63 -9.48 7.21 23.06
C THR A 63 -9.45 6.18 21.93
N MET A 64 -9.08 6.59 20.69
CA MET A 64 -8.88 5.65 19.56
C MET A 64 -7.86 4.57 19.88
N ALA A 65 -6.70 4.92 20.46
CA ALA A 65 -5.66 3.97 20.83
C ALA A 65 -6.17 2.92 21.83
N ASN A 66 -6.96 3.32 22.84
CA ASN A 66 -7.57 2.39 23.78
C ASN A 66 -8.60 1.47 23.11
N VAL A 67 -9.40 1.99 22.17
CA VAL A 67 -10.36 1.17 21.40
C VAL A 67 -9.62 0.13 20.55
N ILE A 68 -8.51 0.49 19.88
CA ILE A 68 -7.66 -0.44 19.13
C ILE A 68 -7.10 -1.52 20.04
N GLN A 69 -6.56 -1.13 21.20
CA GLN A 69 -6.03 -2.06 22.20
C GLN A 69 -7.09 -3.07 22.66
N GLU A 70 -8.30 -2.62 22.96
CA GLU A 70 -9.36 -3.49 23.49
C GLU A 70 -9.94 -4.42 22.43
N LEU A 71 -10.15 -3.93 21.21
CA LEU A 71 -10.70 -4.71 20.10
C LEU A 71 -9.68 -5.66 19.50
N SER A 72 -8.39 -5.34 19.61
CA SER A 72 -7.30 -6.20 19.09
C SER A 72 -7.47 -6.56 17.60
N ARG A 73 -7.87 -5.58 16.79
CA ARG A 73 -8.08 -5.70 15.35
C ARG A 73 -7.21 -4.72 14.59
N PRO A 74 -6.77 -5.06 13.36
CA PRO A 74 -6.12 -4.11 12.48
C PRO A 74 -6.92 -2.82 12.36
N ALA A 75 -6.23 -1.69 12.22
CA ALA A 75 -6.91 -0.40 12.16
C ALA A 75 -6.36 0.49 11.04
N MET A 76 -7.24 1.26 10.42
CA MET A 76 -6.87 2.35 9.54
C MET A 76 -7.41 3.66 10.11
N ILE A 77 -6.55 4.67 10.18
CA ILE A 77 -6.89 6.02 10.61
C ILE A 77 -6.74 6.94 9.41
N MET A 78 -7.83 7.53 8.96
CA MET A 78 -7.86 8.43 7.82
C MET A 78 -7.95 9.88 8.27
N ALA A 79 -6.99 10.70 7.82
CA ALA A 79 -6.94 12.13 8.08
C ALA A 79 -7.22 12.94 6.80
N PRO A 80 -7.73 14.16 6.90
CA PRO A 80 -8.08 14.98 5.75
C PRO A 80 -6.87 15.46 4.93
N ASN A 81 -5.68 15.50 5.53
CA ASN A 81 -4.45 15.94 4.85
C ASN A 81 -3.19 15.30 5.43
N LYS A 82 -2.04 15.49 4.73
CA LYS A 82 -0.72 14.93 5.11
C LYS A 82 -0.25 15.38 6.50
N ILE A 83 -0.52 16.62 6.89
CA ILE A 83 -0.01 17.20 8.15
C ILE A 83 -0.68 16.53 9.35
N LEU A 84 -2.02 16.44 9.32
CA LEU A 84 -2.78 15.76 10.35
C LEU A 84 -2.49 14.25 10.38
N ALA A 85 -2.31 13.64 9.22
CA ALA A 85 -1.88 12.24 9.15
C ALA A 85 -0.50 12.04 9.80
N ALA A 86 0.47 12.95 9.58
CA ALA A 86 1.79 12.87 10.21
C ALA A 86 1.72 13.01 11.73
N GLN A 87 0.87 13.92 12.23
CA GLN A 87 0.65 14.06 13.67
C GLN A 87 0.07 12.78 14.27
N LEU A 88 -1.01 12.24 13.68
CA LEU A 88 -1.65 11.01 14.15
C LEU A 88 -0.70 9.81 14.08
N TYR A 89 0.10 9.70 13.01
CA TYR A 89 1.13 8.68 12.89
C TYR A 89 2.14 8.74 14.05
N THR A 90 2.64 9.95 14.35
CA THR A 90 3.61 10.14 15.43
C THR A 90 3.00 9.79 16.80
N GLU A 91 1.76 10.21 17.06
CA GLU A 91 1.05 9.88 18.29
C GLU A 91 0.83 8.36 18.41
N MET A 92 0.30 7.71 17.36
CA MET A 92 0.08 6.25 17.34
C MET A 92 1.39 5.47 17.49
N LYS A 93 2.48 5.90 16.83
CA LYS A 93 3.79 5.27 16.98
C LYS A 93 4.33 5.36 18.40
N SER A 94 4.04 6.44 19.11
CA SER A 94 4.40 6.59 20.53
C SER A 94 3.54 5.72 21.46
N PHE A 95 2.26 5.49 21.10
CA PHE A 95 1.36 4.63 21.88
C PHE A 95 1.60 3.14 21.62
N PHE A 96 2.07 2.77 20.44
CA PHE A 96 2.28 1.39 20.01
C PHE A 96 3.72 1.19 19.49
N PRO A 97 4.75 1.35 20.34
CA PRO A 97 6.15 1.30 19.91
C PRO A 97 6.57 -0.08 19.39
N HIS A 98 5.89 -1.14 19.80
CA HIS A 98 6.21 -2.54 19.48
C HIS A 98 5.30 -3.15 18.41
N ASN A 99 4.33 -2.38 17.89
CA ASN A 99 3.41 -2.82 16.86
C ASN A 99 3.71 -2.13 15.51
N HIS A 100 3.12 -2.66 14.44
CA HIS A 100 3.27 -2.14 13.10
C HIS A 100 2.40 -0.89 12.92
N VAL A 101 2.96 0.29 13.18
CA VAL A 101 2.32 1.57 12.88
C VAL A 101 2.93 2.11 11.60
N GLU A 102 2.11 2.23 10.56
CA GLU A 102 2.51 2.54 9.20
C GLU A 102 1.91 3.85 8.72
N TYR A 103 2.61 4.51 7.80
CA TYR A 103 2.22 5.81 7.25
C TYR A 103 2.00 5.71 5.75
N PHE A 104 0.79 6.03 5.29
CA PHE A 104 0.40 5.92 3.89
C PHE A 104 -0.21 7.21 3.38
N VAL A 105 0.60 8.06 2.74
CA VAL A 105 0.17 9.33 2.16
C VAL A 105 0.64 9.44 0.72
N SER A 106 0.17 10.44 -0.02
CA SER A 106 0.69 10.71 -1.35
C SER A 106 2.20 10.92 -1.30
N PHE A 107 2.95 10.21 -2.13
CA PHE A 107 4.42 10.26 -2.17
C PHE A 107 4.96 11.40 -3.05
N TYR A 108 4.08 12.18 -3.68
CA TYR A 108 4.49 13.34 -4.46
C TYR A 108 4.76 14.55 -3.55
N ASP A 109 5.94 15.14 -3.69
CA ASP A 109 6.24 16.47 -3.13
C ASP A 109 5.69 17.57 -4.05
N TYR A 110 5.76 17.33 -5.36
CA TYR A 110 5.16 18.15 -6.39
C TYR A 110 4.46 17.25 -7.41
N TYR A 111 3.31 17.68 -7.89
CA TYR A 111 2.55 16.97 -8.91
C TYR A 111 1.84 17.94 -9.84
N GLN A 112 2.20 17.91 -11.12
CA GLN A 112 1.52 18.57 -12.21
C GLN A 112 0.98 17.50 -13.16
N PRO A 113 -0.35 17.37 -13.30
CA PRO A 113 -0.91 16.43 -14.25
C PRO A 113 -0.59 16.85 -15.68
N GLU A 114 -0.48 15.88 -16.56
CA GLU A 114 -0.40 16.15 -17.99
C GLU A 114 -1.69 16.83 -18.48
N ALA A 115 -1.55 17.77 -19.39
CA ALA A 115 -2.66 18.45 -20.02
C ALA A 115 -2.33 18.81 -21.47
N TYR A 116 -3.35 18.77 -22.33
CA TYR A 116 -3.24 19.25 -23.70
C TYR A 116 -4.19 20.42 -23.93
N VAL A 117 -3.63 21.55 -24.40
CA VAL A 117 -4.38 22.77 -24.72
C VAL A 117 -4.53 22.86 -26.25
N PRO A 118 -5.68 22.43 -26.81
CA PRO A 118 -5.84 22.36 -28.28
C PRO A 118 -5.72 23.69 -28.99
N THR A 119 -6.11 24.79 -28.34
CA THR A 119 -6.10 26.14 -28.93
C THR A 119 -4.70 26.66 -29.24
N THR A 120 -3.68 26.19 -28.53
CA THR A 120 -2.28 26.61 -28.70
C THR A 120 -1.37 25.47 -29.12
N ASP A 121 -1.94 24.27 -29.38
CA ASP A 121 -1.17 23.02 -29.60
C ASP A 121 -0.05 22.83 -28.56
N THR A 122 -0.39 23.14 -27.30
CA THR A 122 0.57 23.03 -26.20
C THR A 122 0.31 21.77 -25.41
N TYR A 123 1.29 20.88 -25.37
CA TYR A 123 1.30 19.73 -24.48
C TYR A 123 2.10 20.07 -23.23
N ILE A 124 1.45 19.95 -22.08
CA ILE A 124 2.06 20.10 -20.78
C ILE A 124 2.35 18.69 -20.27
N ASP A 125 3.63 18.36 -20.18
CA ASP A 125 4.05 17.06 -19.67
C ASP A 125 3.69 16.92 -18.18
N LYS A 126 3.40 15.68 -17.78
CA LYS A 126 3.32 15.33 -16.36
C LYS A 126 4.67 15.62 -15.70
N ASP A 127 4.67 16.47 -14.68
CA ASP A 127 5.84 16.73 -13.86
C ASP A 127 5.54 16.31 -12.41
N ALA A 128 6.38 15.47 -11.84
CA ALA A 128 6.17 14.95 -10.51
C ALA A 128 7.51 14.67 -9.82
N SER A 129 7.65 15.18 -8.62
CA SER A 129 8.77 14.89 -7.74
C SER A 129 8.33 13.86 -6.69
N ILE A 130 8.95 12.69 -6.73
CA ILE A 130 8.67 11.60 -5.80
C ILE A 130 9.58 11.75 -4.57
N ASN A 131 8.96 11.69 -3.40
CA ASN A 131 9.66 11.59 -2.13
C ASN A 131 9.94 10.11 -1.84
N GLU A 132 11.21 9.70 -1.97
CA GLU A 132 11.62 8.31 -1.79
C GLU A 132 11.35 7.75 -0.38
N GLN A 133 11.39 8.60 0.65
CA GLN A 133 11.05 8.18 2.00
C GLN A 133 9.57 7.86 2.14
N LEU A 134 8.70 8.70 1.57
CA LEU A 134 7.26 8.44 1.58
C LEU A 134 6.90 7.23 0.72
N ASP A 135 7.56 7.05 -0.42
CA ASP A 135 7.38 5.87 -1.27
C ASP A 135 7.76 4.59 -0.52
N ARG A 136 8.92 4.56 0.15
CA ARG A 136 9.33 3.47 1.02
C ARG A 136 8.29 3.17 2.11
N MET A 137 7.77 4.21 2.79
CA MET A 137 6.76 4.03 3.83
C MET A 137 5.45 3.46 3.27
N ARG A 138 5.07 3.80 2.06
CA ARG A 138 3.92 3.20 1.37
C ARG A 138 4.13 1.70 1.11
N HIS A 139 5.31 1.30 0.63
CA HIS A 139 5.66 -0.12 0.46
C HIS A 139 5.68 -0.88 1.79
N SER A 140 6.17 -0.24 2.87
CA SER A 140 6.10 -0.80 4.22
C SER A 140 4.65 -1.04 4.66
N ALA A 141 3.79 -0.05 4.48
CA ALA A 141 2.38 -0.13 4.86
C ALA A 141 1.62 -1.22 4.10
N THR A 142 1.79 -1.30 2.77
CA THR A 142 1.12 -2.34 1.97
C THR A 142 1.57 -3.74 2.34
N ARG A 143 2.88 -3.93 2.58
CA ARG A 143 3.40 -5.20 3.08
C ARG A 143 2.80 -5.55 4.44
N ALA A 144 2.82 -4.62 5.39
CA ALA A 144 2.31 -4.85 6.74
C ALA A 144 0.82 -5.19 6.75
N MET A 145 -0.02 -4.52 5.93
CA MET A 145 -1.43 -4.86 5.79
C MET A 145 -1.68 -6.28 5.28
N LEU A 146 -0.76 -6.82 4.48
CA LEU A 146 -0.90 -8.18 3.91
C LEU A 146 -0.30 -9.27 4.80
N GLU A 147 0.65 -8.94 5.67
CA GLU A 147 1.39 -9.93 6.47
C GLU A 147 1.03 -9.91 7.96
N GLU A 148 0.77 -8.70 8.52
CA GLU A 148 0.73 -8.52 9.96
C GLU A 148 -0.71 -8.42 10.48
N LYS A 149 -0.91 -8.90 11.71
CA LYS A 149 -2.22 -8.83 12.38
C LYS A 149 -2.35 -7.63 13.32
N ASP A 150 -1.24 -7.03 13.67
CA ASP A 150 -1.14 -5.92 14.61
C ASP A 150 -0.78 -4.61 13.90
N VAL A 151 -1.40 -4.36 12.75
CA VAL A 151 -1.12 -3.21 11.91
C VAL A 151 -2.08 -2.05 12.15
N ILE A 152 -1.54 -0.85 12.29
CA ILE A 152 -2.25 0.44 12.32
C ILE A 152 -1.75 1.27 11.15
N VAL A 153 -2.59 1.57 10.18
CA VAL A 153 -2.22 2.41 9.03
C VAL A 153 -2.82 3.80 9.20
N VAL A 154 -1.96 4.81 9.20
CA VAL A 154 -2.41 6.22 9.17
C VAL A 154 -2.27 6.75 7.75
N SER A 155 -3.39 7.19 7.17
CA SER A 155 -3.45 7.63 5.77
C SER A 155 -4.07 9.03 5.62
N SER A 156 -3.81 9.66 4.47
CA SER A 156 -4.56 10.86 4.04
C SER A 156 -5.60 10.50 2.98
N VAL A 157 -6.66 11.28 2.88
CA VAL A 157 -7.71 11.11 1.83
C VAL A 157 -7.09 11.02 0.44
N SER A 158 -6.13 11.89 0.11
CA SER A 158 -5.50 11.96 -1.21
C SER A 158 -4.72 10.71 -1.61
N SER A 159 -4.47 9.78 -0.69
CA SER A 159 -3.66 8.59 -0.92
C SER A 159 -4.43 7.29 -1.12
N ILE A 160 -5.76 7.33 -0.99
CA ILE A 160 -6.60 6.11 -1.14
C ILE A 160 -6.59 5.55 -2.55
N TYR A 161 -6.36 6.40 -3.54
CA TYR A 161 -6.16 6.05 -4.94
C TYR A 161 -4.65 5.99 -5.30
N GLY A 162 -4.33 5.65 -6.55
CA GLY A 162 -2.95 5.53 -6.99
C GLY A 162 -2.25 4.28 -6.45
N ILE A 163 -2.98 3.18 -6.43
CA ILE A 163 -2.52 1.87 -5.98
C ILE A 163 -3.14 0.78 -6.89
N GLY A 164 -2.42 -0.30 -7.15
CA GLY A 164 -2.90 -1.45 -7.91
C GLY A 164 -3.76 -2.41 -7.10
N SER A 165 -4.14 -3.54 -7.72
CA SER A 165 -4.91 -4.59 -7.04
C SER A 165 -4.08 -5.28 -5.95
N PRO A 166 -4.61 -5.46 -4.71
CA PRO A 166 -3.93 -6.19 -3.66
C PRO A 166 -3.70 -7.67 -4.02
N GLU A 167 -4.60 -8.27 -4.80
CA GLU A 167 -4.47 -9.66 -5.26
C GLU A 167 -3.23 -9.80 -6.14
N GLN A 168 -3.11 -8.98 -7.20
CA GLN A 168 -1.95 -8.99 -8.10
C GLN A 168 -0.65 -8.68 -7.36
N TYR A 169 -0.67 -7.67 -6.48
CA TYR A 169 0.49 -7.30 -5.67
C TYR A 169 0.94 -8.45 -4.75
N SER A 170 0.00 -9.16 -4.15
CA SER A 170 0.28 -10.32 -3.28
C SER A 170 0.73 -11.56 -4.07
N GLU A 171 0.18 -11.80 -5.27
CA GLU A 171 0.54 -12.93 -6.12
C GLU A 171 1.96 -12.80 -6.69
N MET A 172 2.40 -11.59 -6.98
CA MET A 172 3.73 -11.34 -7.58
C MET A 172 4.89 -11.38 -6.56
N LYS A 173 4.63 -11.54 -5.25
CA LYS A 173 5.72 -11.67 -4.27
C LYS A 173 6.61 -12.88 -4.53
N VAL A 174 7.91 -12.72 -4.31
CA VAL A 174 8.91 -13.78 -4.41
C VAL A 174 9.28 -14.26 -3.02
N ALA A 175 8.88 -15.48 -2.66
CA ALA A 175 9.26 -16.11 -1.40
C ALA A 175 10.47 -17.03 -1.64
N LEU A 176 11.52 -16.88 -0.83
CA LEU A 176 12.77 -17.65 -0.93
C LEU A 176 13.14 -18.20 0.44
N HIS A 177 13.58 -19.48 0.46
CA HIS A 177 14.00 -20.17 1.67
C HIS A 177 15.42 -20.72 1.51
N THR A 178 16.11 -20.87 2.61
CA THR A 178 17.35 -21.63 2.64
C THR A 178 17.05 -23.09 2.24
N GLY A 179 17.83 -23.64 1.30
CA GLY A 179 17.63 -24.98 0.76
C GLY A 179 16.70 -25.04 -0.48
N ASP A 180 16.15 -23.92 -0.95
CA ASP A 180 15.37 -23.90 -2.18
C ASP A 180 16.24 -24.22 -3.38
N LYS A 181 15.79 -25.17 -4.21
CA LYS A 181 16.46 -25.56 -5.47
C LYS A 181 16.02 -24.63 -6.59
N ILE A 182 16.68 -23.49 -6.66
CA ILE A 182 16.44 -22.46 -7.66
C ILE A 182 17.76 -21.83 -8.07
N SER A 183 17.97 -21.63 -9.37
CA SER A 183 19.19 -21.00 -9.85
C SER A 183 19.20 -19.49 -9.56
N GLU A 184 20.40 -18.92 -9.40
CA GLU A 184 20.57 -17.46 -9.27
C GLU A 184 19.90 -16.71 -10.43
N LYS A 185 19.98 -17.26 -11.66
CA LYS A 185 19.36 -16.67 -12.86
C LYS A 185 17.84 -16.62 -12.77
N ASP A 186 17.21 -17.64 -12.20
CA ASP A 186 15.75 -17.69 -12.05
C ASP A 186 15.29 -16.73 -10.95
N VAL A 187 16.07 -16.60 -9.87
CA VAL A 187 15.81 -15.57 -8.85
C VAL A 187 15.93 -14.16 -9.44
N MET A 188 17.00 -13.89 -10.23
CA MET A 188 17.14 -12.59 -10.90
C MET A 188 15.96 -12.30 -11.85
N ARG A 189 15.51 -13.31 -12.61
CA ARG A 189 14.34 -13.15 -13.50
C ARG A 189 13.07 -12.81 -12.69
N ALA A 190 12.81 -13.56 -11.61
CA ALA A 190 11.69 -13.29 -10.73
C ALA A 190 11.75 -11.87 -10.10
N LEU A 191 12.94 -11.37 -9.76
CA LEU A 191 13.11 -10.00 -9.26
C LEU A 191 12.81 -8.94 -10.35
N VAL A 192 13.25 -9.17 -11.60
CA VAL A 192 12.92 -8.28 -12.72
C VAL A 192 11.41 -8.26 -12.98
N ASP A 193 10.74 -9.40 -12.92
CA ASP A 193 9.28 -9.50 -13.10
C ASP A 193 8.51 -8.67 -12.07
N ILE A 194 9.05 -8.51 -10.85
CA ILE A 194 8.49 -7.66 -9.79
C ILE A 194 9.11 -6.26 -9.76
N GLN A 195 9.70 -5.82 -10.88
CA GLN A 195 10.20 -4.46 -11.13
C GLN A 195 11.43 -4.05 -10.30
N TYR A 196 12.23 -5.00 -9.82
CA TYR A 196 13.57 -4.72 -9.31
C TYR A 196 14.55 -4.54 -10.47
N LYS A 197 15.57 -3.71 -10.27
CA LYS A 197 16.58 -3.40 -11.29
C LYS A 197 17.93 -3.96 -10.87
N ARG A 198 18.68 -4.52 -11.82
CA ARG A 198 20.06 -4.86 -11.57
C ARG A 198 20.93 -3.63 -11.55
N ASN A 199 21.64 -3.40 -10.46
CA ASN A 199 22.54 -2.27 -10.32
C ASN A 199 23.76 -2.67 -9.46
N ASP A 200 24.81 -3.06 -10.14
CA ASP A 200 26.03 -3.56 -9.46
C ASP A 200 26.91 -2.41 -8.93
N VAL A 201 26.65 -1.14 -9.32
CA VAL A 201 27.48 0.05 -9.01
C VAL A 201 26.83 0.91 -7.93
N ALA A 202 25.62 1.40 -8.19
CA ALA A 202 24.88 2.31 -7.29
C ALA A 202 23.69 1.57 -6.69
N PHE A 203 23.98 0.67 -5.74
CA PHE A 203 22.97 -0.17 -5.10
C PHE A 203 22.02 0.64 -4.23
N ALA A 204 20.81 0.79 -4.69
CA ALA A 204 19.75 1.56 -4.06
C ALA A 204 18.52 0.70 -3.74
N ARG A 205 17.56 1.26 -3.04
CA ARG A 205 16.28 0.64 -2.73
C ARG A 205 15.56 0.21 -4.04
N GLY A 206 15.06 -1.02 -4.09
CA GLY A 206 14.46 -1.60 -5.29
C GLY A 206 15.47 -2.15 -6.30
N ASP A 207 16.75 -2.21 -5.93
CA ASP A 207 17.78 -2.82 -6.74
C ASP A 207 18.18 -4.21 -6.21
N PHE A 208 18.74 -5.00 -7.11
CA PHE A 208 19.54 -6.16 -6.76
C PHE A 208 20.90 -6.08 -7.45
N ARG A 209 21.91 -6.74 -6.89
CA ARG A 209 23.25 -6.83 -7.47
C ARG A 209 23.85 -8.21 -7.28
N VAL A 210 24.76 -8.58 -8.16
CA VAL A 210 25.47 -9.87 -8.13
C VAL A 210 26.93 -9.63 -7.78
N ARG A 211 27.46 -10.44 -6.84
CA ARG A 211 28.86 -10.41 -6.44
C ARG A 211 29.37 -11.85 -6.22
N GLY A 212 30.05 -12.41 -7.24
CA GLY A 212 30.48 -13.81 -7.24
C GLY A 212 29.25 -14.73 -7.17
N ASP A 213 29.23 -15.64 -6.22
CA ASP A 213 28.13 -16.60 -5.98
C ASP A 213 27.08 -16.04 -4.99
N SER A 214 26.92 -14.72 -4.93
CA SER A 214 25.95 -14.07 -4.03
C SER A 214 25.13 -13.01 -4.73
N LEU A 215 23.83 -12.98 -4.41
CA LEU A 215 22.84 -12.02 -4.86
C LEU A 215 22.41 -11.15 -3.66
N ASP A 216 22.65 -9.84 -3.74
CA ASP A 216 22.18 -8.87 -2.75
C ASP A 216 20.89 -8.23 -3.25
N ILE A 217 19.88 -8.12 -2.40
CA ILE A 217 18.58 -7.49 -2.68
C ILE A 217 18.36 -6.35 -1.69
N PHE A 218 18.00 -5.16 -2.18
CA PHE A 218 17.59 -4.06 -1.33
C PHE A 218 16.06 -3.88 -1.42
N PRO A 219 15.29 -4.37 -0.43
CA PRO A 219 13.83 -4.38 -0.49
C PRO A 219 13.23 -2.99 -0.59
N SER A 220 12.14 -2.85 -1.35
CA SER A 220 11.43 -1.58 -1.57
C SER A 220 10.90 -0.92 -0.29
N HIS A 221 10.62 -1.68 0.75
CA HIS A 221 10.12 -1.20 2.04
C HIS A 221 11.21 -0.92 3.08
N SER A 222 12.45 -1.36 2.83
CA SER A 222 13.54 -1.24 3.80
C SER A 222 14.22 0.13 3.73
N GLN A 223 14.73 0.61 4.87
CA GLN A 223 15.48 1.85 4.96
C GLN A 223 16.98 1.64 4.75
N ASP A 224 17.56 0.65 5.44
CA ASP A 224 18.98 0.43 5.54
C ASP A 224 19.36 -1.07 5.59
N ARG A 225 18.37 -1.96 5.41
CA ARG A 225 18.55 -3.40 5.46
C ARG A 225 18.40 -4.01 4.08
N GLY A 226 19.35 -4.87 3.72
CA GLY A 226 19.31 -5.68 2.52
C GLY A 226 19.35 -7.16 2.86
N TRP A 227 19.07 -7.99 1.88
CA TRP A 227 19.18 -9.45 1.98
C TRP A 227 20.26 -9.93 1.04
N LYS A 228 21.16 -10.77 1.56
CA LYS A 228 22.21 -11.45 0.80
C LYS A 228 21.89 -12.93 0.72
N LEU A 229 21.75 -13.45 -0.48
CA LEU A 229 21.59 -14.85 -0.78
C LEU A 229 22.93 -15.38 -1.26
N SER A 230 23.40 -16.48 -0.69
CA SER A 230 24.56 -17.22 -1.16
C SER A 230 24.08 -18.50 -1.83
N PHE A 231 24.65 -18.84 -2.99
CA PHE A 231 24.26 -20.02 -3.77
C PHE A 231 25.36 -21.07 -3.74
N PHE A 232 24.95 -22.34 -3.68
CA PHE A 232 25.82 -23.48 -3.95
C PHE A 232 25.22 -24.27 -5.13
N GLY A 233 25.77 -24.04 -6.32
CA GLY A 233 25.16 -24.51 -7.57
C GLY A 233 23.78 -23.85 -7.80
N ASP A 234 22.76 -24.68 -7.95
CA ASP A 234 21.34 -24.22 -8.14
C ASP A 234 20.51 -24.33 -6.83
N GLU A 235 21.15 -24.11 -5.69
CA GLU A 235 20.48 -24.15 -4.38
C GLU A 235 20.86 -22.92 -3.55
N ILE A 236 19.89 -22.34 -2.83
CA ILE A 236 20.14 -21.26 -1.87
C ILE A 236 20.74 -21.86 -0.60
N ASP A 237 22.03 -21.64 -0.36
CA ASP A 237 22.76 -22.16 0.79
C ASP A 237 22.49 -21.35 2.06
N GLU A 238 22.57 -20.03 1.97
CA GLU A 238 22.35 -19.12 3.11
C GLU A 238 21.65 -17.85 2.70
N ILE A 239 20.82 -17.34 3.63
CA ILE A 239 20.20 -16.01 3.55
C ILE A 239 20.63 -15.19 4.76
N TRP A 240 21.19 -14.00 4.51
CA TRP A 240 21.60 -13.07 5.55
C TRP A 240 20.92 -11.71 5.39
N GLU A 241 20.47 -11.16 6.49
CA GLU A 241 20.20 -9.72 6.57
C GLU A 241 21.53 -8.99 6.75
N PHE A 242 21.72 -7.88 6.04
CA PHE A 242 22.93 -7.06 6.13
C PHE A 242 22.59 -5.56 6.11
N ASP A 243 23.44 -4.75 6.67
CA ASP A 243 23.39 -3.30 6.60
C ASP A 243 23.88 -2.84 5.21
N THR A 244 23.04 -2.12 4.46
CA THR A 244 23.31 -1.77 3.05
C THR A 244 24.44 -0.75 2.90
N LEU A 245 24.71 0.08 3.93
CA LEU A 245 25.77 1.09 3.92
C LEU A 245 27.14 0.47 4.24
N THR A 246 27.20 -0.35 5.30
CA THR A 246 28.46 -0.91 5.78
C THR A 246 28.78 -2.28 5.16
N GLY A 247 27.77 -3.00 4.67
CA GLY A 247 27.88 -4.38 4.22
C GLY A 247 27.97 -5.42 5.34
N ALA A 248 27.85 -5.00 6.59
CA ALA A 248 27.95 -5.88 7.75
C ALA A 248 26.76 -6.87 7.81
N LYS A 249 27.06 -8.17 7.93
CA LYS A 249 26.04 -9.20 8.19
C LYS A 249 25.48 -9.00 9.60
N LEU A 250 24.14 -9.04 9.73
CA LEU A 250 23.42 -8.78 10.97
C LEU A 250 22.84 -10.06 11.57
N GLN A 251 21.96 -10.70 10.82
CA GLN A 251 21.36 -11.97 11.25
C GLN A 251 21.16 -12.93 10.08
N LYS A 252 21.23 -14.23 10.38
CA LYS A 252 20.88 -15.28 9.44
C LYS A 252 19.37 -15.48 9.43
N LEU A 253 18.81 -15.63 8.23
CA LEU A 253 17.39 -15.83 8.01
C LEU A 253 17.15 -17.19 7.33
N ASP A 254 16.05 -17.84 7.69
CA ASP A 254 15.62 -19.07 7.02
C ASP A 254 14.76 -18.78 5.80
N ARG A 255 14.11 -17.60 5.80
CA ARG A 255 13.14 -17.19 4.78
C ARG A 255 13.12 -15.68 4.59
N ILE A 256 12.91 -15.25 3.34
CA ILE A 256 12.55 -13.88 2.99
C ILE A 256 11.36 -13.87 2.03
N VAL A 257 10.65 -12.72 2.02
CA VAL A 257 9.58 -12.46 1.05
C VAL A 257 9.84 -11.10 0.42
N VAL A 258 10.10 -11.10 -0.88
CA VAL A 258 10.35 -9.88 -1.65
C VAL A 258 9.03 -9.45 -2.29
N TYR A 259 8.54 -8.27 -1.90
CA TYR A 259 7.36 -7.66 -2.50
C TYR A 259 7.74 -6.80 -3.71
N PRO A 260 6.82 -6.58 -4.67
CA PRO A 260 7.10 -5.77 -5.84
C PRO A 260 7.61 -4.37 -5.52
N ASN A 261 8.46 -3.85 -6.40
CA ASN A 261 9.03 -2.50 -6.30
C ASN A 261 8.10 -1.42 -6.88
N THR A 262 6.86 -1.74 -7.14
CA THR A 262 5.80 -0.83 -7.57
C THR A 262 4.45 -1.33 -7.07
N HIS A 263 3.55 -0.42 -6.72
CA HIS A 263 2.17 -0.78 -6.37
C HIS A 263 1.33 -1.21 -7.57
N TYR A 264 1.79 -0.95 -8.80
CA TYR A 264 1.14 -1.36 -10.05
C TYR A 264 1.77 -2.61 -10.67
N ALA A 265 2.40 -3.45 -9.85
CA ALA A 265 2.89 -4.73 -10.31
C ALA A 265 1.75 -5.56 -10.90
N THR A 266 1.90 -5.96 -12.16
CA THR A 266 0.87 -6.67 -12.91
C THR A 266 1.53 -7.84 -13.64
N PRO A 267 1.00 -9.07 -13.52
CA PRO A 267 1.54 -10.22 -14.23
C PRO A 267 1.51 -10.01 -15.75
N MET A 268 2.54 -10.50 -16.45
CA MET A 268 2.69 -10.29 -17.90
C MET A 268 1.47 -10.74 -18.72
N PRO A 269 0.78 -11.86 -18.44
CA PRO A 269 -0.45 -12.21 -19.14
C PRO A 269 -1.54 -11.15 -19.02
N SER A 270 -1.69 -10.51 -17.85
CA SER A 270 -2.65 -9.42 -17.61
C SER A 270 -2.24 -8.15 -18.35
N ILE A 271 -0.94 -7.85 -18.45
CA ILE A 271 -0.42 -6.74 -19.27
C ILE A 271 -0.78 -6.96 -20.74
N ILE A 272 -0.52 -8.15 -21.28
CA ILE A 272 -0.83 -8.47 -22.69
C ILE A 272 -2.34 -8.27 -22.96
N GLN A 273 -3.21 -8.74 -22.08
CA GLN A 273 -4.64 -8.52 -22.22
C GLN A 273 -5.03 -7.03 -22.13
N ALA A 274 -4.40 -6.31 -21.19
CA ALA A 274 -4.61 -4.87 -21.05
C ALA A 274 -4.21 -4.11 -22.32
N LEU A 275 -3.05 -4.44 -22.90
CA LEU A 275 -2.55 -3.83 -24.14
C LEU A 275 -3.50 -4.07 -25.33
N TYR A 276 -4.09 -5.27 -25.41
CA TYR A 276 -5.11 -5.54 -26.43
C TYR A 276 -6.33 -4.61 -26.27
N ASN A 277 -6.87 -4.50 -25.05
CA ASN A 277 -8.04 -3.67 -24.78
C ASN A 277 -7.73 -2.17 -24.97
N ILE A 278 -6.51 -1.73 -24.60
CA ILE A 278 -6.06 -0.35 -24.80
C ILE A 278 -6.04 0.00 -26.30
N ARG A 279 -5.56 -0.91 -27.16
CA ARG A 279 -5.54 -0.69 -28.60
C ARG A 279 -6.95 -0.59 -29.19
N GLU A 280 -7.88 -1.43 -28.77
CA GLU A 280 -9.27 -1.36 -29.21
C GLU A 280 -9.93 -0.01 -28.83
N ASP A 281 -9.81 0.41 -27.56
CA ASP A 281 -10.36 1.70 -27.10
C ASP A 281 -9.66 2.89 -27.78
N LEU A 282 -8.35 2.78 -28.06
CA LEU A 282 -7.61 3.79 -28.81
C LEU A 282 -8.17 3.96 -30.21
N ASP A 283 -8.34 2.88 -30.97
CA ASP A 283 -8.85 2.92 -32.35
C ASP A 283 -10.25 3.54 -32.42
N GLU A 284 -11.13 3.19 -31.47
CA GLU A 284 -12.46 3.80 -31.36
C GLU A 284 -12.35 5.32 -31.09
N ARG A 285 -11.46 5.72 -30.19
CA ARG A 285 -11.29 7.14 -29.83
C ARG A 285 -10.64 7.95 -30.95
N LEU A 286 -9.68 7.39 -31.66
CA LEU A 286 -9.05 8.04 -32.82
C LEU A 286 -10.08 8.27 -33.93
N LYS A 287 -10.95 7.27 -34.20
CA LYS A 287 -12.05 7.41 -35.14
C LYS A 287 -13.00 8.55 -34.73
N TYR A 288 -13.38 8.63 -33.45
CA TYR A 288 -14.20 9.74 -32.95
C TYR A 288 -13.55 11.10 -33.21
N PHE A 289 -12.23 11.26 -32.97
CA PHE A 289 -11.53 12.52 -33.23
C PHE A 289 -11.48 12.84 -34.74
N HIS A 290 -11.21 11.84 -35.57
CA HIS A 290 -11.19 11.99 -37.01
C HIS A 290 -12.54 12.46 -37.55
N ASP A 291 -13.63 11.80 -37.15
CA ASP A 291 -15.00 12.11 -37.61
C ASP A 291 -15.46 13.50 -37.12
N ASN A 292 -14.87 14.03 -36.06
CA ASN A 292 -15.13 15.37 -35.56
C ASN A 292 -14.08 16.41 -36.01
N MET A 293 -13.21 16.10 -36.98
CA MET A 293 -12.17 16.95 -37.56
C MET A 293 -11.13 17.47 -36.50
N LYS A 294 -10.92 16.69 -35.41
CA LYS A 294 -9.95 16.97 -34.35
C LYS A 294 -8.62 16.27 -34.63
N TYR A 295 -7.98 16.63 -35.75
CA TYR A 295 -6.80 15.91 -36.23
C TYR A 295 -5.58 16.05 -35.33
N VAL A 296 -5.43 17.18 -34.63
CA VAL A 296 -4.30 17.41 -33.71
C VAL A 296 -4.46 16.52 -32.46
N GLU A 297 -5.66 16.49 -31.90
CA GLU A 297 -5.94 15.61 -30.74
C GLU A 297 -5.82 14.13 -31.13
N GLU A 298 -6.24 13.76 -32.35
CA GLU A 298 -6.06 12.41 -32.89
C GLU A 298 -4.57 12.02 -32.91
N GLN A 299 -3.72 12.87 -33.51
CA GLN A 299 -2.30 12.60 -33.63
C GLN A 299 -1.63 12.50 -32.25
N ARG A 300 -1.89 13.46 -31.37
CA ARG A 300 -1.27 13.49 -30.02
C ARG A 300 -1.65 12.29 -29.18
N LEU A 301 -2.94 11.91 -29.17
CA LEU A 301 -3.37 10.72 -28.45
C LEU A 301 -2.72 9.46 -29.00
N ARG A 302 -2.65 9.32 -30.32
CA ARG A 302 -2.03 8.18 -30.99
C ARG A 302 -0.55 8.04 -30.61
N GLU A 303 0.22 9.13 -30.71
CA GLU A 303 1.64 9.15 -30.38
C GLU A 303 1.88 8.78 -28.93
N ARG A 304 1.11 9.38 -28.00
CA ARG A 304 1.25 9.14 -26.57
C ARG A 304 0.92 7.70 -26.18
N VAL A 305 -0.22 7.21 -26.58
CA VAL A 305 -0.66 5.85 -26.19
C VAL A 305 0.22 4.77 -26.82
N ASN A 306 0.66 4.95 -28.08
CA ASN A 306 1.60 3.99 -28.68
C ASN A 306 2.94 3.95 -27.96
N PHE A 307 3.47 5.10 -27.55
CA PHE A 307 4.69 5.15 -26.74
C PHE A 307 4.51 4.41 -25.40
N ASP A 308 3.39 4.65 -24.70
CA ASP A 308 3.09 3.97 -23.43
C ASP A 308 2.93 2.44 -23.62
N ILE A 309 2.32 2.01 -24.73
CA ILE A 309 2.20 0.60 -25.12
C ILE A 309 3.58 -0.04 -25.29
N GLU A 310 4.49 0.60 -26.06
CA GLU A 310 5.85 0.11 -26.29
C GLU A 310 6.63 -0.01 -24.97
N MET A 311 6.47 0.96 -24.08
CA MET A 311 7.08 0.90 -22.75
C MET A 311 6.53 -0.26 -21.90
N MET A 312 5.22 -0.45 -21.87
CA MET A 312 4.60 -1.56 -21.14
C MET A 312 4.96 -2.93 -21.72
N GLU A 313 5.10 -3.06 -23.05
CA GLU A 313 5.56 -4.29 -23.70
C GLU A 313 7.01 -4.64 -23.34
N SER A 314 7.88 -3.63 -23.26
CA SER A 314 9.30 -3.81 -23.04
C SER A 314 9.69 -3.94 -21.57
N THR A 315 9.03 -3.20 -20.68
CA THR A 315 9.43 -3.08 -19.27
C THR A 315 8.35 -3.49 -18.27
N GLY A 316 7.12 -3.79 -18.73
CA GLY A 316 5.98 -4.07 -17.88
C GLY A 316 5.36 -2.84 -17.22
N THR A 317 5.85 -1.63 -17.52
CA THR A 317 5.36 -0.37 -16.94
C THR A 317 5.52 0.81 -17.90
N CYS A 318 4.89 1.95 -17.61
CA CYS A 318 5.10 3.19 -18.34
C CYS A 318 4.97 4.39 -17.40
N HIS A 319 5.37 5.58 -17.86
CA HIS A 319 5.14 6.81 -17.12
C HIS A 319 3.64 7.16 -17.12
N GLY A 320 3.02 7.26 -15.93
CA GLY A 320 1.58 7.44 -15.81
C GLY A 320 0.78 6.14 -15.90
N ILE A 321 1.37 5.02 -15.48
CA ILE A 321 0.74 3.69 -15.47
C ILE A 321 -0.63 3.68 -14.78
N GLU A 322 -0.85 4.59 -13.81
CA GLU A 322 -2.14 4.77 -13.14
C GLU A 322 -3.29 5.11 -14.08
N ASN A 323 -3.01 5.75 -15.22
CA ASN A 323 -4.01 6.06 -16.24
C ASN A 323 -4.58 4.81 -16.91
N TYR A 324 -3.85 3.71 -16.84
CA TYR A 324 -4.25 2.41 -17.39
C TYR A 324 -4.79 1.44 -16.35
N SER A 325 -5.01 1.90 -15.09
CA SER A 325 -5.44 1.09 -13.95
C SER A 325 -6.65 0.20 -14.27
N ARG A 326 -7.66 0.69 -14.99
CA ARG A 326 -8.84 -0.07 -15.41
C ARG A 326 -8.46 -1.33 -16.20
N TYR A 327 -7.59 -1.18 -17.17
CA TYR A 327 -7.17 -2.28 -18.05
C TYR A 327 -6.29 -3.29 -17.29
N LEU A 328 -5.34 -2.79 -16.50
CA LEU A 328 -4.42 -3.63 -15.72
C LEU A 328 -5.14 -4.46 -14.65
N THR A 329 -6.23 -3.94 -14.10
CA THR A 329 -7.03 -4.62 -13.07
C THR A 329 -8.24 -5.37 -13.60
N GLY A 330 -8.49 -5.31 -14.94
CA GLY A 330 -9.63 -5.96 -15.58
C GLY A 330 -10.99 -5.38 -15.20
N ARG A 331 -11.05 -4.16 -14.70
CA ARG A 331 -12.30 -3.50 -14.29
C ARG A 331 -13.05 -2.94 -15.50
N LEU A 332 -14.38 -2.97 -15.42
CA LEU A 332 -15.25 -2.45 -16.46
C LEU A 332 -15.33 -0.92 -16.41
N PRO A 333 -15.68 -0.25 -17.55
CA PRO A 333 -15.97 1.17 -17.56
C PRO A 333 -16.98 1.56 -16.48
N GLY A 334 -16.69 2.64 -15.72
CA GLY A 334 -17.53 3.12 -14.63
C GLY A 334 -17.33 2.43 -13.27
N GLN A 335 -16.53 1.38 -13.21
CA GLN A 335 -16.10 0.82 -11.92
C GLN A 335 -14.96 1.66 -11.33
N PRO A 336 -14.92 1.86 -9.98
CA PRO A 336 -13.85 2.60 -9.33
C PRO A 336 -12.52 1.85 -9.48
N PRO A 337 -11.36 2.55 -9.54
CA PRO A 337 -10.05 1.92 -9.48
C PRO A 337 -9.83 1.24 -8.12
N PRO A 338 -8.82 0.36 -8.00
CA PRO A 338 -8.42 -0.18 -6.70
C PRO A 338 -8.12 0.92 -5.70
N THR A 339 -8.45 0.66 -4.45
CA THR A 339 -8.26 1.62 -3.37
C THR A 339 -7.48 0.98 -2.22
N LEU A 340 -6.90 1.82 -1.36
CA LEU A 340 -6.22 1.39 -0.14
C LEU A 340 -7.11 0.54 0.78
N PHE A 341 -8.43 0.74 0.73
CA PHE A 341 -9.38 -0.05 1.53
C PHE A 341 -9.38 -1.54 1.16
N GLU A 342 -9.06 -1.87 -0.07
CA GLU A 342 -9.02 -3.27 -0.54
C GLU A 342 -7.81 -4.04 0.02
N TYR A 343 -6.79 -3.33 0.52
CA TYR A 343 -5.62 -3.93 1.20
C TYR A 343 -5.88 -4.24 2.68
N LEU A 344 -6.95 -3.66 3.27
CA LEU A 344 -7.25 -3.88 4.67
C LEU A 344 -7.77 -5.30 4.94
N PRO A 345 -7.36 -5.94 6.04
CA PRO A 345 -7.99 -7.14 6.54
C PRO A 345 -9.50 -6.93 6.72
N LYS A 346 -10.29 -7.97 6.48
CA LYS A 346 -11.77 -7.90 6.51
C LYS A 346 -12.36 -7.50 7.87
N ASP A 347 -11.63 -7.73 8.95
CA ASP A 347 -12.00 -7.39 10.32
C ASP A 347 -11.38 -6.07 10.81
N ALA A 348 -10.71 -5.34 9.92
CA ALA A 348 -10.11 -4.06 10.24
C ALA A 348 -11.16 -3.00 10.62
N ILE A 349 -10.75 -2.06 11.48
CA ILE A 349 -11.57 -0.93 11.92
C ILE A 349 -11.09 0.32 11.21
N LEU A 350 -12.04 1.08 10.66
CA LEU A 350 -11.76 2.38 10.04
C LEU A 350 -12.12 3.50 11.02
N PHE A 351 -11.13 4.33 11.36
CA PHE A 351 -11.31 5.60 12.05
C PHE A 351 -11.19 6.75 11.03
N ILE A 352 -12.15 7.64 11.02
CA ILE A 352 -12.15 8.82 10.15
C ILE A 352 -12.00 10.05 11.03
N ASP A 353 -10.77 10.59 11.03
CA ASP A 353 -10.48 11.82 11.76
C ASP A 353 -11.10 13.02 11.05
N GLU A 354 -11.60 14.01 11.85
CA GLU A 354 -12.28 15.19 11.35
C GLU A 354 -13.31 14.84 10.25
N SER A 355 -14.20 13.88 10.55
CA SER A 355 -15.14 13.28 9.60
C SER A 355 -16.03 14.31 8.88
N HIS A 356 -16.29 15.47 9.49
CA HIS A 356 -17.01 16.59 8.87
C HIS A 356 -16.26 17.21 7.67
N VAL A 357 -14.94 17.00 7.56
CA VAL A 357 -14.10 17.41 6.42
C VAL A 357 -13.80 16.20 5.53
N THR A 358 -13.36 15.10 6.14
CA THR A 358 -12.87 13.91 5.44
C THR A 358 -13.95 13.22 4.59
N VAL A 359 -15.16 13.05 5.12
CA VAL A 359 -16.26 12.37 4.40
C VAL A 359 -16.71 13.16 3.16
N PRO A 360 -16.92 14.49 3.22
CA PRO A 360 -17.19 15.29 2.02
C PRO A 360 -16.07 15.23 0.97
N GLN A 361 -14.81 15.22 1.39
CA GLN A 361 -13.67 15.08 0.46
C GLN A 361 -13.72 13.75 -0.31
N ILE A 362 -13.98 12.65 0.38
CA ILE A 362 -14.13 11.33 -0.27
C ILE A 362 -15.31 11.34 -1.25
N GLY A 363 -16.41 11.98 -0.89
CA GLY A 363 -17.58 12.11 -1.76
C GLY A 363 -17.36 12.96 -3.01
N ALA A 364 -16.33 13.82 -3.01
CA ALA A 364 -15.95 14.67 -4.14
C ALA A 364 -14.90 14.02 -5.07
N MET A 365 -14.28 12.95 -4.65
CA MET A 365 -13.31 12.16 -5.41
C MET A 365 -13.99 11.11 -6.31
#